data_ea1e95fe53820474a4ac2e31d8db3f93
#
_entry.id   ea1e95fe53820474a4ac2e31d8db3f93
#
_cell.length_a   1.000
_cell.length_b   1.000
_cell.length_c   1.000
_cell.angle_alpha   90.00
_cell.angle_beta   90.00
_cell.angle_gamma   90.00
#
_symmetry.space_group_name_H-M   'P 1'
#
loop_
_entity.id
_entity.type
_entity.pdbx_description
1 polymer ?
#
loop_
_entity_poly.entity_id
_entity_poly.type
_entity_poly.pdbx_seq_one_letter_code
_entity_poly.pdbx_strand_id
1 'polypeptide(L)'
;MAKKKTLLIIPIVMIMTILISALTPICAYADNDNYEPRLTAPSSSSPYYSRKLNVYFQTGTPMPNCVAYAYGRIYELNGEAPKITHGSAGDWYGMNKRAGYYDYGSEPKVGAVACWSNHVAVVEKISDSGAVTLSESHWGGTYFDTVTYSDMSSHFGQKFYGYIYTYEDKSAGNQTIDAPYQKNVVIPIESDSYVNMFKADSTNTIDEGTLVMSQLL
;
A
#
# COMPACT_ATOMS: atom_id res chain seq x y z
N MET A 1 32.61 46.91 -48.06
CA MET A 1 31.60 46.84 -47.00
C MET A 1 31.06 45.39 -46.88
N ALA A 2 31.55 44.59 -45.97
CA ALA A 2 31.14 43.21 -45.77
C ALA A 2 30.10 43.13 -44.64
N LYS A 3 28.88 42.71 -44.96
CA LYS A 3 27.81 42.52 -43.98
C LYS A 3 28.01 41.20 -43.25
N LYS A 4 28.28 41.25 -41.91
CA LYS A 4 28.30 40.11 -41.03
C LYS A 4 26.89 39.51 -40.89
N LYS A 5 26.70 38.27 -41.33
CA LYS A 5 25.52 37.46 -41.00
C LYS A 5 25.73 36.85 -39.63
N THR A 6 25.10 37.39 -38.61
CA THR A 6 25.07 36.80 -37.26
C THR A 6 24.05 35.68 -37.31
N LEU A 7 24.54 34.46 -37.14
CA LEU A 7 23.77 33.22 -37.16
C LEU A 7 22.99 33.06 -35.86
N LEU A 8 21.67 32.98 -36.02
CA LEU A 8 20.68 32.85 -34.93
C LEU A 8 20.55 31.36 -34.54
N ILE A 9 21.54 30.79 -33.81
CA ILE A 9 21.55 29.35 -33.43
C ILE A 9 21.19 29.15 -31.94
N ILE A 10 21.14 30.20 -31.14
CA ILE A 10 21.00 30.09 -29.68
C ILE A 10 19.57 29.78 -29.14
N PRO A 11 18.44 30.04 -29.82
CA PRO A 11 17.15 29.74 -29.19
C PRO A 11 16.64 28.29 -29.33
N ILE A 12 17.23 27.47 -30.25
CA ILE A 12 16.71 26.11 -30.46
C ILE A 12 17.17 25.14 -29.39
N VAL A 13 18.36 25.30 -28.81
CA VAL A 13 18.88 24.42 -27.75
C VAL A 13 18.17 24.67 -26.44
N MET A 14 17.69 25.86 -26.14
CA MET A 14 17.01 26.21 -24.91
C MET A 14 15.56 25.74 -24.87
N ILE A 15 14.92 25.48 -26.01
CA ILE A 15 13.54 24.94 -26.06
C ILE A 15 13.51 23.43 -25.88
N MET A 16 14.59 22.72 -26.22
CA MET A 16 14.66 21.27 -26.09
C MET A 16 14.94 20.79 -24.64
N THR A 17 15.51 21.63 -23.79
CA THR A 17 15.77 21.31 -22.39
C THR A 17 14.57 21.47 -21.46
N ILE A 18 13.51 22.16 -21.90
CA ILE A 18 12.28 22.37 -21.10
C ILE A 18 11.26 21.23 -21.28
N LEU A 19 11.39 20.41 -22.35
CA LEU A 19 10.43 19.33 -22.62
C LEU A 19 10.76 17.99 -21.94
N ILE A 20 11.87 17.86 -21.21
CA ILE A 20 12.29 16.58 -20.59
C ILE A 20 11.94 16.51 -19.08
N SER A 21 11.47 17.60 -18.47
CA SER A 21 11.20 17.65 -17.02
C SER A 21 9.75 17.36 -16.61
N ALA A 22 8.91 16.83 -17.49
CA ALA A 22 7.48 16.61 -17.20
C ALA A 22 7.03 15.11 -17.22
N LEU A 23 7.97 14.17 -17.16
CA LEU A 23 7.64 12.77 -16.89
C LEU A 23 8.08 12.38 -15.47
N THR A 24 7.56 13.06 -14.46
CA THR A 24 7.40 12.41 -13.17
C THR A 24 6.30 11.35 -13.35
N PRO A 25 6.55 10.08 -13.02
CA PRO A 25 5.44 9.14 -12.95
C PRO A 25 4.48 9.71 -11.90
N ILE A 26 3.30 10.14 -12.35
CA ILE A 26 2.16 10.32 -11.47
C ILE A 26 1.89 8.90 -10.98
N CYS A 27 2.33 8.55 -9.79
CA CYS A 27 1.75 7.45 -9.06
C CYS A 27 0.28 7.85 -8.83
N ALA A 28 -0.58 7.51 -9.79
CA ALA A 28 -2.01 7.51 -9.56
C ALA A 28 -2.22 6.47 -8.45
N TYR A 29 -2.34 6.93 -7.20
CA TYR A 29 -2.94 6.12 -6.17
C TYR A 29 -4.33 5.80 -6.70
N ALA A 30 -4.58 4.52 -6.99
CA ALA A 30 -5.91 4.07 -7.40
C ALA A 30 -6.87 4.53 -6.29
N ASP A 31 -7.77 5.44 -6.65
CA ASP A 31 -8.87 5.82 -5.77
C ASP A 31 -9.69 4.54 -5.63
N ASN A 32 -9.64 3.96 -4.44
CA ASN A 32 -10.34 2.72 -4.16
C ASN A 32 -11.81 3.09 -3.91
N ASP A 33 -12.61 3.07 -4.95
CA ASP A 33 -14.01 3.51 -4.96
C ASP A 33 -14.88 2.85 -3.86
N ASN A 34 -14.40 1.78 -3.22
CA ASN A 34 -15.11 1.06 -2.16
C ASN A 34 -14.52 1.28 -0.76
N TYR A 35 -13.42 2.03 -0.62
CA TYR A 35 -12.85 2.34 0.67
C TYR A 35 -13.50 3.56 1.29
N GLU A 36 -14.20 3.40 2.42
CA GLU A 36 -14.78 4.51 3.16
C GLU A 36 -13.88 4.94 4.33
N PRO A 37 -13.24 6.12 4.24
CA PRO A 37 -12.37 6.62 5.29
C PRO A 37 -13.12 6.91 6.59
N ARG A 38 -12.58 6.46 7.72
CA ARG A 38 -13.13 6.80 9.05
C ARG A 38 -12.50 8.09 9.56
N LEU A 39 -13.28 9.16 9.50
CA LEU A 39 -12.89 10.50 9.97
C LEU A 39 -13.63 10.94 11.23
N THR A 40 -14.48 10.08 11.79
CA THR A 40 -15.24 10.33 13.03
C THR A 40 -15.15 9.13 13.96
N ALA A 41 -15.28 9.38 15.25
CA ALA A 41 -15.21 8.32 16.26
C ALA A 41 -16.19 7.17 15.96
N PRO A 42 -15.80 5.91 16.21
CA PRO A 42 -16.71 4.78 16.08
C PRO A 42 -17.87 4.89 17.06
N SER A 43 -19.04 4.41 16.65
CA SER A 43 -20.19 4.33 17.53
C SER A 43 -19.92 3.40 18.72
N SER A 44 -20.36 3.79 19.91
CA SER A 44 -20.28 2.95 21.11
C SER A 44 -21.11 1.65 21.01
N SER A 45 -22.05 1.59 20.07
CA SER A 45 -22.85 0.39 19.77
C SER A 45 -22.20 -0.52 18.73
N SER A 46 -21.11 -0.11 18.11
CA SER A 46 -20.42 -0.91 17.09
C SER A 46 -19.85 -2.19 17.71
N PRO A 47 -20.11 -3.37 17.11
CA PRO A 47 -19.61 -4.63 17.63
C PRO A 47 -18.07 -4.75 17.53
N TYR A 48 -17.46 -4.05 16.57
CA TYR A 48 -16.02 -4.06 16.34
C TYR A 48 -15.22 -3.35 17.43
N TYR A 49 -15.86 -2.42 18.17
CA TYR A 49 -15.27 -1.65 19.27
C TYR A 49 -15.92 -2.00 20.60
N SER A 50 -16.19 -3.28 20.79
CA SER A 50 -16.82 -3.82 21.99
C SER A 50 -16.32 -5.24 22.31
N ARG A 51 -16.69 -5.77 23.48
CA ARG A 51 -16.36 -7.18 23.86
C ARG A 51 -16.96 -8.21 22.89
N LYS A 52 -17.88 -7.83 21.99
CA LYS A 52 -18.54 -8.77 21.08
C LYS A 52 -17.55 -9.31 20.05
N LEU A 53 -16.72 -8.46 19.42
CA LEU A 53 -15.83 -8.87 18.35
C LEU A 53 -14.35 -8.50 18.58
N ASN A 54 -14.04 -7.63 19.54
CA ASN A 54 -12.68 -7.11 19.72
C ASN A 54 -11.95 -7.82 20.87
N VAL A 55 -10.88 -8.51 20.54
CA VAL A 55 -10.10 -9.28 21.49
C VAL A 55 -9.47 -8.42 22.60
N TYR A 56 -9.06 -7.19 22.30
CA TYR A 56 -8.51 -6.26 23.30
C TYR A 56 -9.57 -5.82 24.31
N PHE A 57 -10.81 -5.64 23.88
CA PHE A 57 -11.93 -5.39 24.79
C PHE A 57 -12.23 -6.62 25.65
N GLN A 58 -12.13 -7.83 25.09
CA GLN A 58 -12.33 -9.08 25.80
C GLN A 58 -11.28 -9.30 26.89
N THR A 59 -10.03 -8.96 26.59
CA THR A 59 -8.86 -9.16 27.48
C THR A 59 -8.60 -8.00 28.45
N GLY A 60 -9.47 -6.98 28.47
CA GLY A 60 -9.41 -5.90 29.47
C GLY A 60 -8.54 -4.71 29.07
N THR A 61 -8.20 -4.58 27.79
CA THR A 61 -7.43 -3.44 27.25
C THR A 61 -8.24 -2.70 26.16
N PRO A 62 -9.46 -2.20 26.48
CA PRO A 62 -10.32 -1.53 25.51
C PRO A 62 -9.78 -0.14 25.09
N MET A 63 -10.50 0.51 24.18
CA MET A 63 -10.27 1.94 23.91
C MET A 63 -10.55 2.79 25.17
N PRO A 64 -9.83 3.93 25.36
CA PRO A 64 -8.80 4.50 24.46
C PRO A 64 -7.50 3.69 24.46
N ASN A 65 -7.16 3.14 23.30
CA ASN A 65 -5.99 2.28 23.09
C ASN A 65 -5.77 2.06 21.58
N CYS A 66 -4.58 2.33 21.09
CA CYS A 66 -4.26 2.27 19.67
C CYS A 66 -4.43 0.86 19.05
N VAL A 67 -3.99 -0.21 19.73
CA VAL A 67 -4.15 -1.58 19.24
C VAL A 67 -5.61 -2.04 19.27
N ALA A 68 -6.38 -1.64 20.28
CA ALA A 68 -7.80 -1.96 20.36
C ALA A 68 -8.58 -1.26 19.24
N TYR A 69 -8.23 -0.01 18.95
CA TYR A 69 -8.82 0.74 17.84
C TYR A 69 -8.46 0.11 16.49
N ALA A 70 -7.16 -0.07 16.21
CA ALA A 70 -6.68 -0.63 14.95
C ALA A 70 -7.27 -2.04 14.69
N TYR A 71 -7.33 -2.90 15.69
CA TYR A 71 -7.99 -4.21 15.59
C TYR A 71 -9.47 -4.08 15.16
N GLY A 72 -10.20 -3.17 15.81
CA GLY A 72 -11.61 -2.91 15.47
C GLY A 72 -11.79 -2.40 14.04
N ARG A 73 -10.89 -1.50 13.60
CA ARG A 73 -10.97 -0.93 12.25
C ARG A 73 -10.63 -1.96 11.16
N ILE A 74 -9.63 -2.81 11.37
CA ILE A 74 -9.30 -3.91 10.44
C ILE A 74 -10.49 -4.88 10.33
N TYR A 75 -11.08 -5.25 11.44
CA TYR A 75 -12.24 -6.14 11.46
C TYR A 75 -13.43 -5.53 10.71
N GLU A 76 -13.69 -4.25 10.93
CA GLU A 76 -14.76 -3.52 10.26
C GLU A 76 -14.54 -3.46 8.73
N LEU A 77 -13.31 -3.19 8.29
CA LEU A 77 -12.94 -3.10 6.88
C LEU A 77 -13.05 -4.45 6.15
N ASN A 78 -12.59 -5.53 6.78
CA ASN A 78 -12.52 -6.84 6.13
C ASN A 78 -13.75 -7.72 6.36
N GLY A 79 -14.58 -7.41 7.38
CA GLY A 79 -15.68 -8.26 7.81
C GLY A 79 -15.23 -9.57 8.50
N GLU A 80 -13.93 -9.74 8.73
CA GLU A 80 -13.33 -10.91 9.39
C GLU A 80 -12.31 -10.50 10.45
N ALA A 81 -12.08 -11.39 11.43
CA ALA A 81 -11.18 -11.10 12.56
C ALA A 81 -9.73 -10.92 12.08
N PRO A 82 -9.05 -9.86 12.54
CA PRO A 82 -7.62 -9.67 12.25
C PRO A 82 -6.78 -10.86 12.73
N LYS A 83 -5.73 -11.22 11.97
CA LYS A 83 -4.79 -12.27 12.32
C LYS A 83 -3.87 -11.89 13.50
N ILE A 84 -3.62 -10.59 13.70
CA ILE A 84 -2.85 -10.08 14.85
C ILE A 84 -3.82 -9.88 16.01
N THR A 85 -3.79 -10.76 16.99
CA THR A 85 -4.77 -10.85 18.09
C THR A 85 -4.25 -10.44 19.45
N HIS A 86 -2.96 -10.08 19.57
CA HIS A 86 -2.28 -9.76 20.83
C HIS A 86 -1.06 -8.87 20.59
N GLY A 87 -0.35 -8.54 21.67
CA GLY A 87 0.86 -7.71 21.64
C GLY A 87 0.58 -6.23 21.84
N SER A 88 1.62 -5.51 22.23
CA SER A 88 1.63 -4.05 22.29
C SER A 88 1.88 -3.46 20.89
N ALA A 89 1.64 -2.18 20.73
CA ALA A 89 1.80 -1.50 19.43
C ALA A 89 3.18 -1.71 18.81
N GLY A 90 4.24 -1.63 19.62
CA GLY A 90 5.61 -1.83 19.15
C GLY A 90 5.93 -3.25 18.66
N ASP A 91 5.11 -4.23 19.03
CA ASP A 91 5.30 -5.62 18.65
C ASP A 91 4.68 -5.96 17.28
N TRP A 92 3.62 -5.26 16.88
CA TRP A 92 2.77 -5.63 15.74
C TRP A 92 3.56 -5.82 14.44
N TYR A 93 4.40 -4.85 14.08
CA TYR A 93 5.18 -4.94 12.84
C TYR A 93 6.11 -6.16 12.82
N GLY A 94 6.84 -6.37 13.92
CA GLY A 94 7.75 -7.51 14.07
C GLY A 94 7.03 -8.86 14.14
N MET A 95 5.88 -8.92 14.80
CA MET A 95 5.03 -10.11 14.86
C MET A 95 4.50 -10.47 13.47
N ASN A 96 3.96 -9.49 12.74
CA ASN A 96 3.48 -9.69 11.38
C ASN A 96 4.57 -10.28 10.47
N LYS A 97 5.78 -9.68 10.50
CA LYS A 97 6.91 -10.17 9.70
C LYS A 97 7.29 -11.61 10.02
N ARG A 98 7.33 -11.98 11.29
CA ARG A 98 7.69 -13.34 11.71
C ARG A 98 6.62 -14.37 11.37
N ALA A 99 5.35 -13.99 11.49
CA ALA A 99 4.22 -14.88 11.30
C ALA A 99 3.73 -14.96 9.84
N GLY A 100 4.10 -13.97 8.98
CA GLY A 100 3.63 -13.89 7.60
C GLY A 100 2.11 -13.72 7.49
N TYR A 101 1.50 -12.95 8.41
CA TYR A 101 0.04 -12.78 8.40
C TYR A 101 -0.46 -11.92 7.26
N TYR A 102 0.24 -10.80 7.00
CA TYR A 102 -0.08 -9.81 5.97
C TYR A 102 1.19 -9.33 5.30
N ASP A 103 1.10 -8.89 4.07
CA ASP A 103 2.16 -8.15 3.41
C ASP A 103 2.48 -6.86 4.16
N TYR A 104 3.68 -6.33 3.98
CA TYR A 104 4.16 -5.13 4.66
C TYR A 104 5.18 -4.37 3.80
N GLY A 105 5.37 -3.08 4.07
CA GLY A 105 6.32 -2.25 3.32
C GLY A 105 6.47 -0.85 3.86
N SER A 106 7.12 0.01 3.07
CA SER A 106 7.36 1.43 3.37
C SER A 106 6.31 2.36 2.75
N GLU A 107 5.60 1.90 1.73
CA GLU A 107 4.64 2.72 1.00
C GLU A 107 3.27 2.72 1.69
N PRO A 108 2.63 3.89 1.87
CA PRO A 108 1.30 3.96 2.45
C PRO A 108 0.26 3.36 1.49
N LYS A 109 -0.71 2.63 2.07
CA LYS A 109 -1.93 2.18 1.38
C LYS A 109 -3.12 2.43 2.27
N VAL A 110 -4.28 2.81 1.73
CA VAL A 110 -5.51 2.96 2.51
C VAL A 110 -5.86 1.64 3.18
N GLY A 111 -6.35 1.70 4.41
CA GLY A 111 -6.66 0.51 5.21
C GLY A 111 -5.44 -0.21 5.80
N ALA A 112 -4.21 0.21 5.48
CA ALA A 112 -3.01 -0.33 6.11
C ALA A 112 -2.85 0.17 7.55
N VAL A 113 -2.15 -0.60 8.37
CA VAL A 113 -1.73 -0.18 9.71
C VAL A 113 -0.34 0.41 9.65
N ALA A 114 -0.22 1.70 9.94
CA ALA A 114 1.04 2.38 10.16
C ALA A 114 1.59 2.02 11.56
N CYS A 115 2.85 1.62 11.64
CA CYS A 115 3.47 1.07 12.85
C CYS A 115 4.70 1.86 13.27
N TRP A 116 4.74 2.23 14.55
CA TRP A 116 5.88 2.86 15.21
C TRP A 116 6.36 2.01 16.39
N SER A 117 7.43 2.49 17.02
CA SER A 117 8.03 1.80 18.17
C SER A 117 7.09 1.64 19.38
N ASN A 118 6.07 2.47 19.51
CA ASN A 118 5.09 2.42 20.59
C ASN A 118 3.69 2.90 20.17
N HIS A 119 3.37 2.87 18.88
CA HIS A 119 2.06 3.29 18.40
C HIS A 119 1.67 2.55 17.11
N VAL A 120 0.36 2.43 16.88
CA VAL A 120 -0.23 2.00 15.61
C VAL A 120 -1.42 2.88 15.28
N ALA A 121 -1.61 3.18 13.99
CA ALA A 121 -2.75 3.92 13.47
C ALA A 121 -3.18 3.34 12.13
N VAL A 122 -4.40 3.63 11.67
CA VAL A 122 -4.91 3.14 10.39
C VAL A 122 -4.87 4.25 9.35
N VAL A 123 -4.38 3.93 8.16
CA VAL A 123 -4.32 4.86 7.02
C VAL A 123 -5.71 5.01 6.43
N GLU A 124 -6.27 6.21 6.50
CA GLU A 124 -7.62 6.50 6.02
C GLU A 124 -7.63 7.22 4.67
N LYS A 125 -6.65 8.06 4.40
CA LYS A 125 -6.51 8.77 3.12
C LYS A 125 -5.05 8.99 2.78
N ILE A 126 -4.79 9.10 1.48
CA ILE A 126 -3.49 9.53 0.94
C ILE A 126 -3.79 10.62 -0.07
N SER A 127 -3.20 11.81 0.11
CA SER A 127 -3.39 12.91 -0.82
C SER A 127 -2.47 12.76 -2.05
N ASP A 128 -2.75 13.53 -3.10
CA ASP A 128 -1.90 13.59 -4.31
C ASP A 128 -0.47 14.01 -4.01
N SER A 129 -0.25 14.77 -2.93
CA SER A 129 1.08 15.15 -2.45
C SER A 129 1.78 14.06 -1.62
N GLY A 130 1.13 12.92 -1.40
CA GLY A 130 1.62 11.82 -0.58
C GLY A 130 1.40 12.00 0.93
N ALA A 131 0.69 13.06 1.38
CA ALA A 131 0.36 13.22 2.80
C ALA A 131 -0.68 12.16 3.23
N VAL A 132 -0.43 11.53 4.37
CA VAL A 132 -1.19 10.41 4.90
C VAL A 132 -2.08 10.88 6.03
N THR A 133 -3.38 10.70 5.91
CA THR A 133 -4.34 10.90 6.99
C THR A 133 -4.58 9.58 7.71
N LEU A 134 -4.38 9.60 9.02
CA LEU A 134 -4.53 8.47 9.91
C LEU A 134 -5.78 8.64 10.78
N SER A 135 -6.34 7.51 11.20
CA SER A 135 -7.26 7.43 12.34
C SER A 135 -6.63 6.62 13.47
N GLU A 136 -6.81 7.05 14.71
CA GLU A 136 -6.12 6.48 15.84
C GLU A 136 -6.85 6.66 17.17
N SER A 137 -6.36 5.97 18.21
CA SER A 137 -6.76 6.11 19.61
C SER A 137 -5.51 6.04 20.48
N HIS A 138 -5.51 6.73 21.63
CA HIS A 138 -4.30 6.87 22.45
C HIS A 138 -4.48 6.21 23.82
N TRP A 139 -3.52 5.36 24.20
CA TRP A 139 -3.56 4.66 25.49
C TRP A 139 -3.78 5.62 26.67
N GLY A 140 -4.90 5.45 27.36
CA GLY A 140 -5.26 6.27 28.51
C GLY A 140 -5.48 7.77 28.19
N GLY A 141 -5.58 8.14 26.91
CA GLY A 141 -5.74 9.51 26.44
C GLY A 141 -6.96 9.69 25.53
N THR A 142 -6.74 10.25 24.33
CA THR A 142 -7.80 10.54 23.35
C THR A 142 -8.46 9.26 22.87
N TYR A 143 -9.80 9.22 22.95
CA TYR A 143 -10.58 8.05 22.53
C TYR A 143 -10.48 7.80 21.03
N PHE A 144 -10.53 8.86 20.22
CA PHE A 144 -10.40 8.82 18.77
C PHE A 144 -9.83 10.13 18.28
N ASP A 145 -8.92 10.05 17.31
CA ASP A 145 -8.35 11.21 16.65
C ASP A 145 -8.08 10.93 15.18
N THR A 146 -7.91 11.99 14.38
CA THR A 146 -7.42 11.95 13.01
C THR A 146 -6.32 12.96 12.83
N VAL A 147 -5.22 12.53 12.27
CA VAL A 147 -4.04 13.38 12.02
C VAL A 147 -3.53 13.18 10.59
N THR A 148 -2.89 14.19 10.03
CA THR A 148 -2.30 14.11 8.69
C THR A 148 -0.82 14.42 8.75
N TYR A 149 0.01 13.54 8.21
CA TYR A 149 1.45 13.67 8.16
C TYR A 149 1.98 13.62 6.73
N SER A 150 2.93 14.50 6.42
CA SER A 150 3.78 14.42 5.22
C SER A 150 5.02 13.55 5.46
N ASP A 151 5.40 13.39 6.73
CA ASP A 151 6.53 12.58 7.20
C ASP A 151 6.10 11.77 8.42
N MET A 152 6.04 10.45 8.25
CA MET A 152 5.60 9.52 9.30
C MET A 152 6.60 9.43 10.46
N SER A 153 7.86 9.85 10.27
CA SER A 153 8.87 9.90 11.34
C SER A 153 8.59 10.98 12.37
N SER A 154 7.73 11.96 12.05
CA SER A 154 7.37 13.07 12.94
C SER A 154 6.34 12.71 14.02
N HIS A 155 5.68 11.55 13.91
CA HIS A 155 4.65 11.12 14.85
C HIS A 155 5.23 10.85 16.25
N PHE A 156 4.98 11.74 17.21
CA PHE A 156 5.48 11.68 18.59
C PHE A 156 7.01 11.48 18.74
N GLY A 157 7.81 11.75 17.72
CA GLY A 157 9.24 11.46 17.74
C GLY A 157 9.58 9.96 17.82
N GLN A 158 8.64 9.09 17.51
CA GLN A 158 8.81 7.65 17.56
C GLN A 158 9.43 7.12 16.26
N LYS A 159 10.21 6.03 16.38
CA LYS A 159 10.75 5.34 15.21
C LYS A 159 9.61 4.70 14.41
N PHE A 160 9.46 5.12 13.16
CA PHE A 160 8.55 4.48 12.21
C PHE A 160 9.15 3.17 11.66
N TYR A 161 8.34 2.12 11.61
CA TYR A 161 8.75 0.79 11.11
C TYR A 161 8.24 0.51 9.70
N GLY A 162 7.12 1.10 9.30
CA GLY A 162 6.44 0.86 8.05
C GLY A 162 4.96 0.53 8.22
N TYR A 163 4.38 -0.03 7.19
CA TYR A 163 2.96 -0.37 7.11
C TYR A 163 2.75 -1.87 7.04
N ILE A 164 1.67 -2.35 7.68
CA ILE A 164 1.12 -3.70 7.51
C ILE A 164 -0.11 -3.56 6.62
N TYR A 165 -0.18 -4.26 5.49
CA TYR A 165 -1.26 -4.16 4.51
C TYR A 165 -2.40 -5.09 4.90
N THR A 166 -3.26 -4.61 5.82
CA THR A 166 -4.33 -5.40 6.43
C THR A 166 -5.65 -5.36 5.68
N TYR A 167 -5.78 -4.49 4.69
CA TYR A 167 -6.96 -4.34 3.84
C TYR A 167 -6.64 -4.71 2.42
N GLU A 168 -7.47 -5.58 1.83
CA GLU A 168 -7.45 -5.91 0.42
C GLU A 168 -8.78 -5.48 -0.21
N ASP A 169 -8.71 -4.70 -1.27
CA ASP A 169 -9.89 -4.37 -2.05
C ASP A 169 -10.40 -5.60 -2.80
N LYS A 170 -11.44 -6.22 -2.25
CA LYS A 170 -12.06 -7.41 -2.87
C LYS A 170 -12.80 -7.08 -4.18
N SER A 171 -13.03 -5.80 -4.50
CA SER A 171 -13.64 -5.39 -5.77
C SER A 171 -12.65 -5.45 -6.94
N ALA A 172 -11.36 -5.26 -6.68
CA ALA A 172 -10.33 -5.41 -7.70
C ALA A 172 -10.19 -6.85 -8.23
N GLY A 173 -10.59 -7.84 -7.44
CA GLY A 173 -10.60 -9.26 -7.84
C GLY A 173 -11.70 -9.65 -8.83
N ASN A 174 -12.68 -8.77 -9.09
CA ASN A 174 -13.80 -9.06 -10.01
C ASN A 174 -13.72 -8.26 -11.32
N GLN A 175 -12.62 -7.53 -11.53
CA GLN A 175 -12.30 -7.06 -12.87
C GLN A 175 -11.72 -8.24 -13.64
N THR A 176 -12.60 -9.05 -14.24
CA THR A 176 -12.25 -9.78 -15.45
C THR A 176 -11.62 -8.75 -16.37
N ILE A 177 -10.33 -8.90 -16.64
CA ILE A 177 -9.63 -8.12 -17.65
C ILE A 177 -10.24 -8.53 -19.00
N ASP A 178 -11.44 -8.00 -19.31
CA ASP A 178 -11.95 -7.90 -20.67
C ASP A 178 -11.20 -6.76 -21.38
N ALA A 179 -9.89 -6.74 -21.25
CA ALA A 179 -9.05 -6.08 -22.21
C ALA A 179 -9.11 -6.96 -23.46
N PRO A 180 -9.59 -6.44 -24.62
CA PRO A 180 -9.54 -7.22 -25.84
C PRO A 180 -8.05 -7.55 -26.08
N TYR A 181 -7.73 -8.86 -26.00
CA TYR A 181 -6.42 -9.38 -26.34
C TYR A 181 -6.05 -8.86 -27.72
N GLN A 182 -5.20 -7.83 -27.75
CA GLN A 182 -4.65 -7.30 -29.00
C GLN A 182 -3.66 -8.33 -29.53
N LYS A 183 -4.13 -9.17 -30.45
CA LYS A 183 -3.46 -10.32 -31.07
C LYS A 183 -2.21 -9.97 -31.90
N ASN A 184 -1.65 -8.77 -31.78
CA ASN A 184 -0.60 -8.26 -32.67
C ASN A 184 0.60 -7.58 -31.98
N VAL A 185 0.96 -7.96 -30.76
CA VAL A 185 2.28 -7.60 -30.23
C VAL A 185 3.22 -8.78 -30.45
N VAL A 186 3.80 -8.86 -31.62
CA VAL A 186 4.99 -9.70 -31.87
C VAL A 186 6.16 -8.95 -31.22
N ILE A 187 6.57 -9.38 -30.04
CA ILE A 187 7.84 -8.93 -29.43
C ILE A 187 8.92 -9.80 -30.11
N PRO A 188 9.83 -9.24 -30.93
CA PRO A 188 10.94 -10.02 -31.44
C PRO A 188 11.87 -10.33 -30.26
N ILE A 189 11.93 -11.59 -29.86
CA ILE A 189 12.93 -12.06 -28.88
C ILE A 189 14.22 -12.31 -29.66
N GLU A 190 15.03 -11.28 -29.81
CA GLU A 190 16.42 -11.44 -30.23
C GLU A 190 17.28 -11.75 -29.03
N SER A 191 17.42 -13.01 -28.65
CA SER A 191 18.69 -13.58 -28.17
C SER A 191 18.51 -15.03 -27.72
N ASP A 192 19.36 -15.90 -28.25
CA ASP A 192 19.49 -17.32 -27.93
C ASP A 192 19.89 -17.62 -26.46
N SER A 193 20.03 -16.60 -25.62
CA SER A 193 20.50 -16.74 -24.24
C SER A 193 19.44 -17.26 -23.26
N TYR A 194 18.14 -17.16 -23.58
CA TYR A 194 17.08 -17.66 -22.70
C TYR A 194 16.75 -19.13 -22.91
N VAL A 195 17.03 -19.69 -24.10
CA VAL A 195 16.72 -21.09 -24.41
C VAL A 195 17.58 -22.08 -23.61
N ASN A 196 18.77 -21.68 -23.18
CA ASN A 196 19.69 -22.57 -22.45
C ASN A 196 19.42 -22.65 -20.93
N MET A 197 18.59 -21.75 -20.35
CA MET A 197 18.27 -21.79 -18.93
C MET A 197 17.21 -22.82 -18.56
N PHE A 198 16.41 -23.30 -19.55
CA PHE A 198 15.34 -24.26 -19.31
C PHE A 198 15.65 -25.69 -19.77
N LYS A 199 16.85 -25.97 -20.26
CA LYS A 199 17.26 -27.32 -20.72
C LYS A 199 17.90 -28.20 -19.64
N ALA A 200 17.97 -27.78 -18.40
CA ALA A 200 18.71 -28.49 -17.34
C ALA A 200 17.86 -29.45 -16.48
N ASP A 201 16.56 -29.61 -16.73
CA ASP A 201 15.77 -30.61 -15.99
C ASP A 201 14.87 -31.40 -16.95
N SER A 202 15.29 -32.61 -17.25
CA SER A 202 14.78 -33.45 -18.36
C SER A 202 13.78 -34.50 -17.91
N THR A 203 12.86 -34.21 -16.99
CA THR A 203 11.86 -35.22 -16.57
C THR A 203 10.41 -34.78 -16.69
N ASN A 204 10.09 -33.61 -17.24
CA ASN A 204 8.71 -33.22 -17.55
C ASN A 204 8.59 -32.80 -19.02
N THR A 205 7.98 -33.62 -19.82
CA THR A 205 7.51 -33.26 -21.16
C THR A 205 6.40 -32.21 -21.01
N ILE A 206 6.75 -30.95 -21.19
CA ILE A 206 5.78 -29.86 -21.31
C ILE A 206 5.43 -29.77 -22.80
N ASP A 207 4.16 -30.00 -23.12
CA ASP A 207 3.60 -29.79 -24.46
C ASP A 207 3.81 -28.31 -24.86
N GLU A 208 4.38 -28.07 -26.04
CA GLU A 208 4.84 -26.74 -26.52
C GLU A 208 3.71 -25.67 -26.66
N GLY A 209 2.53 -25.95 -26.17
CA GLY A 209 1.35 -25.07 -26.29
C GLY A 209 0.90 -24.37 -25.00
N THR A 210 1.47 -24.68 -23.82
CA THR A 210 0.89 -24.21 -22.56
C THR A 210 1.95 -23.66 -21.60
N LEU A 211 2.48 -22.48 -21.91
CA LEU A 211 3.16 -21.64 -20.91
C LEU A 211 2.09 -20.86 -20.14
N VAL A 212 1.70 -21.38 -18.99
CA VAL A 212 0.82 -20.67 -18.06
C VAL A 212 1.65 -19.64 -17.30
N MET A 213 1.32 -18.36 -17.44
CA MET A 213 1.98 -17.19 -16.82
C MET A 213 1.96 -17.18 -15.27
N SER A 214 1.48 -18.25 -14.62
CA SER A 214 1.36 -18.34 -13.16
C SER A 214 2.66 -18.69 -12.40
N GLN A 215 3.80 -18.85 -13.11
CA GLN A 215 5.08 -19.20 -12.48
C GLN A 215 6.14 -18.10 -12.59
N LEU A 216 5.76 -16.87 -12.96
CA LEU A 216 6.66 -15.71 -13.06
C LEU A 216 6.29 -14.58 -12.09
N LEU A 217 5.72 -14.91 -10.93
CA LEU A 217 5.56 -13.97 -9.81
C LEU A 217 6.24 -14.53 -8.57
#